data_55c3ae377f0a3dc52ccada5c3b68c54b
#
_entry.id   55c3ae377f0a3dc52ccada5c3b68c54b
#
_cell.length_a   1.000
_cell.length_b   1.000
_cell.length_c   1.000
_cell.angle_alpha   90.00
_cell.angle_beta   90.00
_cell.angle_gamma   90.00
#
_symmetry.space_group_name_H-M   'P 1'
#
loop_
_entity.id
_entity.type
_entity.pdbx_description
1 polymer ?
#
loop_
_entity_poly.entity_id
_entity_poly.type
_entity_poly.pdbx_seq_one_letter_code
_entity_poly.pdbx_strand_id
1 'polypeptide(L)'
;MKLIFPMLLLLGLLTGCGDKTTPLDEPAAQAATDTTTGDISVYQQAVMHPDRSDADSARDAGRKPAEVLEFFGIQPGMDVLDMFSGGGYYTEILSRVVGREGSVIAHNNQAYASFVGEETTNRYAGNRLANVEILMAENNELALQAETFDATMMILAYHDIYYVAPDNGWPKIDGPRFVEELYRGLRPGGLLAVVDHYAAAGSPHETGNTLHRIDPELVIAELQEAGFVLEDQSDVLRNMDDDHSVHMGAPEIRGNTDRFVFRFRKPR
;
A
#
# COMPACT_ATOMS: atom_id res chain seq x y z
N MET A 1 57.43 -9.34 30.63
CA MET A 1 58.76 -9.84 30.18
C MET A 1 59.03 -9.27 28.81
N LYS A 2 59.79 -8.31 28.74
CA LYS A 2 60.61 -7.56 27.81
C LYS A 2 61.19 -8.39 26.65
N LEU A 3 61.19 -7.78 25.42
CA LEU A 3 62.38 -7.60 24.53
C LEU A 3 61.78 -7.20 23.15
N ILE A 4 61.89 -5.95 22.64
CA ILE A 4 62.98 -5.09 22.16
C ILE A 4 63.65 -5.63 20.87
N PHE A 5 63.34 -4.94 19.71
CA PHE A 5 64.17 -4.38 18.61
C PHE A 5 65.43 -5.15 18.10
N PRO A 6 65.95 -4.91 16.85
CA PRO A 6 66.14 -3.63 16.13
C PRO A 6 65.99 -3.61 14.60
N MET A 7 65.65 -2.52 14.02
CA MET A 7 66.21 -1.58 13.03
C MET A 7 67.51 -1.97 12.32
N LEU A 8 67.48 -1.97 10.95
CA LEU A 8 68.69 -1.66 10.16
C LEU A 8 68.35 -0.85 8.90
N LEU A 9 69.01 0.29 8.85
CA LEU A 9 69.04 1.30 7.79
C LEU A 9 70.18 0.93 6.82
N LEU A 10 70.00 1.02 5.49
CA LEU A 10 71.13 1.23 4.57
C LEU A 10 70.73 2.12 3.40
N LEU A 11 71.50 3.16 3.31
CA LEU A 11 71.54 4.23 2.34
C LEU A 11 72.44 3.80 1.17
N GLY A 12 72.05 4.15 -0.07
CA GLY A 12 72.92 4.02 -1.24
C GLY A 12 72.44 4.93 -2.40
N LEU A 13 73.25 6.00 -2.56
CA LEU A 13 73.16 6.97 -3.68
C LEU A 13 73.78 6.42 -4.98
N LEU A 14 73.29 6.84 -6.17
CA LEU A 14 74.01 7.62 -7.19
C LEU A 14 73.49 7.37 -8.62
N THR A 15 72.97 8.42 -9.22
CA THR A 15 73.27 9.06 -10.52
C THR A 15 73.13 8.30 -11.86
N GLY A 16 72.42 8.94 -12.80
CA GLY A 16 72.52 8.66 -14.23
C GLY A 16 71.47 9.40 -15.05
N CYS A 17 71.88 10.53 -15.66
CA CYS A 17 71.16 11.28 -16.69
C CYS A 17 70.84 10.45 -17.96
N GLY A 18 69.68 10.75 -18.58
CA GLY A 18 69.41 10.29 -19.94
C GLY A 18 68.05 10.73 -20.41
N ASP A 19 68.00 11.91 -21.03
CA ASP A 19 66.90 12.49 -21.77
C ASP A 19 66.42 11.58 -22.91
N LYS A 20 65.12 11.31 -23.02
CA LYS A 20 64.38 11.17 -24.29
C LYS A 20 62.87 11.20 -24.03
N THR A 21 62.27 12.30 -24.36
CA THR A 21 60.85 12.55 -24.52
C THR A 21 60.26 11.69 -25.62
N THR A 22 59.31 10.81 -25.27
CA THR A 22 58.34 10.23 -26.22
C THR A 22 56.95 10.54 -25.68
N PRO A 23 56.02 11.06 -26.50
CA PRO A 23 54.67 11.33 -26.04
C PRO A 23 53.94 10.01 -25.81
N LEU A 24 53.47 9.82 -24.59
CA LEU A 24 52.54 8.74 -24.29
C LEU A 24 51.16 9.10 -24.82
N ASP A 25 50.65 8.29 -25.73
CA ASP A 25 49.26 8.25 -26.16
C ASP A 25 48.36 8.13 -24.92
N GLU A 26 47.53 9.13 -24.73
CA GLU A 26 46.43 9.12 -23.76
C GLU A 26 45.38 8.12 -24.27
N PRO A 27 45.01 7.06 -23.52
CA PRO A 27 43.89 6.22 -23.92
C PRO A 27 42.61 7.05 -23.81
N ALA A 28 41.94 7.21 -24.96
CA ALA A 28 40.63 7.80 -25.03
C ALA A 28 39.72 7.17 -23.96
N ALA A 29 39.28 8.00 -23.03
CA ALA A 29 38.25 7.64 -22.08
C ALA A 29 37.00 7.23 -22.90
N GLN A 30 36.75 5.93 -22.96
CA GLN A 30 35.45 5.40 -23.36
C GLN A 30 34.44 5.95 -22.37
N ALA A 31 33.64 6.91 -22.82
CA ALA A 31 32.43 7.29 -22.12
C ALA A 31 31.58 6.02 -21.99
N ALA A 32 31.57 5.44 -20.81
CA ALA A 32 30.58 4.47 -20.44
C ALA A 32 29.23 5.19 -20.55
N THR A 33 28.48 4.88 -21.61
CA THR A 33 27.06 5.18 -21.65
C THR A 33 26.42 4.35 -20.55
N ASP A 34 26.30 4.95 -19.40
CA ASP A 34 25.48 4.43 -18.30
C ASP A 34 24.02 4.54 -18.75
N THR A 35 23.58 3.54 -19.52
CA THR A 35 22.18 3.28 -19.75
C THR A 35 21.65 2.70 -18.43
N THR A 36 21.33 3.59 -17.50
CA THR A 36 20.51 3.25 -16.34
C THR A 36 19.15 2.82 -16.90
N THR A 37 19.01 1.54 -17.22
CA THR A 37 17.71 0.88 -17.20
C THR A 37 17.29 0.97 -15.74
N GLY A 38 16.51 2.00 -15.41
CA GLY A 38 15.94 2.15 -14.08
C GLY A 38 15.20 0.86 -13.76
N ASP A 39 15.67 0.16 -12.72
CA ASP A 39 15.00 -1.06 -12.27
C ASP A 39 13.56 -0.70 -11.94
N ILE A 40 12.60 -1.35 -12.63
CA ILE A 40 11.17 -1.17 -12.40
C ILE A 40 10.88 -1.60 -10.96
N SER A 41 10.22 -0.75 -10.17
CA SER A 41 9.92 -1.04 -8.77
C SER A 41 9.07 -2.30 -8.62
N VAL A 42 9.11 -2.96 -7.45
CA VAL A 42 8.27 -4.13 -7.15
C VAL A 42 6.77 -3.80 -7.33
N TYR A 43 6.37 -2.58 -7.02
CA TYR A 43 4.98 -2.12 -7.20
C TYR A 43 4.61 -2.02 -8.67
N GLN A 44 5.46 -1.43 -9.50
CA GLN A 44 5.25 -1.36 -10.95
C GLN A 44 5.26 -2.75 -11.59
N GLN A 45 6.15 -3.65 -11.17
CA GLN A 45 6.15 -5.04 -11.63
C GLN A 45 4.84 -5.74 -11.31
N ALA A 46 4.31 -5.55 -10.08
CA ALA A 46 3.04 -6.13 -9.66
C ALA A 46 1.85 -5.57 -10.46
N VAL A 47 1.84 -4.25 -10.72
CA VAL A 47 0.79 -3.58 -11.50
C VAL A 47 0.83 -3.97 -12.97
N MET A 48 2.00 -4.16 -13.55
CA MET A 48 2.18 -4.52 -14.97
C MET A 48 2.11 -6.03 -15.22
N HIS A 49 1.80 -6.84 -14.20
CA HIS A 49 1.83 -8.29 -14.35
C HIS A 49 0.84 -8.78 -15.41
N PRO A 50 1.26 -9.65 -16.35
CA PRO A 50 0.44 -10.06 -17.51
C PRO A 50 -0.82 -10.85 -17.16
N ASP A 51 -0.88 -11.46 -15.97
CA ASP A 51 -2.06 -12.21 -15.52
C ASP A 51 -3.18 -11.30 -14.99
N ARG A 52 -2.96 -9.99 -14.83
CA ARG A 52 -4.01 -9.06 -14.44
C ARG A 52 -5.02 -8.88 -15.56
N SER A 53 -6.29 -8.73 -15.19
CA SER A 53 -7.34 -8.52 -16.19
C SER A 53 -7.24 -7.14 -16.83
N ASP A 54 -7.69 -7.03 -18.08
CA ASP A 54 -7.83 -5.75 -18.78
C ASP A 54 -8.77 -4.79 -18.02
N ALA A 55 -9.81 -5.33 -17.38
CA ALA A 55 -10.75 -4.56 -16.56
C ALA A 55 -10.08 -3.94 -15.32
N ASP A 56 -9.13 -4.65 -14.70
CA ASP A 56 -8.33 -4.10 -13.60
C ASP A 56 -7.35 -3.04 -14.10
N SER A 57 -6.64 -3.34 -15.17
CA SER A 57 -5.66 -2.43 -15.77
C SER A 57 -6.29 -1.11 -16.24
N ALA A 58 -7.52 -1.15 -16.72
CA ALA A 58 -8.28 0.06 -17.08
C ALA A 58 -8.56 0.99 -15.88
N ARG A 59 -8.53 0.46 -14.63
CA ARG A 59 -8.74 1.25 -13.40
C ARG A 59 -7.44 1.87 -12.85
N ASP A 60 -6.28 1.44 -13.34
CA ASP A 60 -4.97 1.84 -12.79
C ASP A 60 -4.73 3.34 -12.88
N ALA A 61 -5.12 3.97 -13.98
CA ALA A 61 -4.94 5.42 -14.18
C ALA A 61 -5.64 6.26 -13.09
N GLY A 62 -6.84 5.86 -12.66
CA GLY A 62 -7.59 6.55 -11.61
C GLY A 62 -7.23 6.08 -10.19
N ARG A 63 -6.53 4.96 -10.04
CA ARG A 63 -6.17 4.38 -8.72
C ARG A 63 -4.70 4.53 -8.37
N LYS A 64 -3.83 4.74 -9.36
CA LYS A 64 -2.36 4.88 -9.21
C LYS A 64 -1.78 3.87 -8.22
N PRO A 65 -2.04 2.55 -8.42
CA PRO A 65 -1.78 1.55 -7.37
C PRO A 65 -0.30 1.40 -7.02
N ALA A 66 0.62 1.61 -7.96
CA ALA A 66 2.04 1.55 -7.67
C ALA A 66 2.47 2.66 -6.71
N GLU A 67 2.07 3.90 -6.99
CA GLU A 67 2.38 5.08 -6.19
C GLU A 67 1.72 5.00 -4.80
N VAL A 68 0.49 4.49 -4.72
CA VAL A 68 -0.23 4.28 -3.46
C VAL A 68 0.47 3.24 -2.59
N LEU A 69 0.86 2.09 -3.15
CA LEU A 69 1.54 1.04 -2.40
C LEU A 69 2.97 1.43 -2.00
N GLU A 70 3.66 2.20 -2.85
CA GLU A 70 4.96 2.77 -2.54
C GLU A 70 4.88 3.75 -1.37
N PHE A 71 3.90 4.67 -1.39
CA PHE A 71 3.64 5.59 -0.28
C PHE A 71 3.35 4.85 1.03
N PHE A 72 2.56 3.78 0.99
CA PHE A 72 2.30 2.96 2.17
C PHE A 72 3.52 2.14 2.61
N GLY A 73 4.45 1.86 1.71
CA GLY A 73 5.66 1.11 2.01
C GLY A 73 5.38 -0.38 2.25
N ILE A 74 4.45 -0.97 1.51
CA ILE A 74 4.22 -2.42 1.54
C ILE A 74 5.44 -3.13 0.98
N GLN A 75 6.02 -4.06 1.74
CA GLN A 75 7.28 -4.72 1.40
C GLN A 75 7.09 -6.21 1.11
N PRO A 76 7.98 -6.83 0.33
CA PRO A 76 8.07 -8.29 0.25
C PRO A 76 8.17 -8.93 1.64
N GLY A 77 7.48 -10.05 1.84
CA GLY A 77 7.46 -10.81 3.09
C GLY A 77 6.47 -10.30 4.15
N MET A 78 5.73 -9.21 3.90
CA MET A 78 4.70 -8.73 4.83
C MET A 78 3.46 -9.62 4.84
N ASP A 79 2.82 -9.73 6.02
CA ASP A 79 1.47 -10.26 6.18
C ASP A 79 0.47 -9.09 6.15
N VAL A 80 -0.42 -9.07 5.17
CA VAL A 80 -1.31 -7.95 4.89
C VAL A 80 -2.78 -8.37 4.98
N LEU A 81 -3.59 -7.58 5.70
CA LEU A 81 -5.05 -7.68 5.67
C LEU A 81 -5.61 -6.66 4.66
N ASP A 82 -6.27 -7.14 3.61
CA ASP A 82 -7.03 -6.33 2.66
C ASP A 82 -8.50 -6.32 3.10
N MET A 83 -8.85 -5.30 3.89
CA MET A 83 -10.17 -5.16 4.51
C MET A 83 -11.18 -4.62 3.49
N PHE A 84 -12.33 -5.27 3.37
CA PHE A 84 -13.31 -5.00 2.32
C PHE A 84 -12.70 -5.09 0.91
N SER A 85 -12.02 -6.19 0.65
CA SER A 85 -11.23 -6.40 -0.59
C SER A 85 -12.05 -6.32 -1.88
N GLY A 86 -13.38 -6.43 -1.76
CA GLY A 86 -14.29 -6.44 -2.91
C GLY A 86 -13.95 -7.56 -3.88
N GLY A 87 -13.86 -7.25 -5.18
CA GLY A 87 -13.43 -8.20 -6.22
C GLY A 87 -11.92 -8.49 -6.21
N GLY A 88 -11.14 -7.98 -5.24
CA GLY A 88 -9.73 -8.31 -5.03
C GLY A 88 -8.74 -7.55 -5.93
N TYR A 89 -9.10 -6.36 -6.40
CA TYR A 89 -8.18 -5.54 -7.21
C TYR A 89 -6.84 -5.28 -6.50
N TYR A 90 -6.87 -4.78 -5.25
CA TYR A 90 -5.64 -4.60 -4.47
C TYR A 90 -5.09 -5.92 -3.95
N THR A 91 -5.92 -6.87 -3.60
CA THR A 91 -5.48 -8.21 -3.16
C THR A 91 -4.51 -8.85 -4.16
N GLU A 92 -4.82 -8.79 -5.45
CA GLU A 92 -3.95 -9.37 -6.50
C GLU A 92 -2.61 -8.64 -6.59
N ILE A 93 -2.59 -7.32 -6.53
CA ILE A 93 -1.36 -6.53 -6.56
C ILE A 93 -0.55 -6.77 -5.29
N LEU A 94 -1.20 -6.77 -4.12
CA LEU A 94 -0.57 -7.07 -2.83
C LEU A 94 0.09 -8.45 -2.82
N SER A 95 -0.63 -9.49 -3.29
CA SER A 95 -0.10 -10.85 -3.39
C SER A 95 1.24 -10.90 -4.14
N ARG A 96 1.37 -10.11 -5.20
CA ARG A 96 2.59 -10.03 -6.01
C ARG A 96 3.69 -9.21 -5.34
N VAL A 97 3.32 -8.12 -4.64
CA VAL A 97 4.27 -7.27 -3.92
C VAL A 97 4.86 -8.01 -2.72
N VAL A 98 4.02 -8.63 -1.88
CA VAL A 98 4.52 -9.35 -0.70
C VAL A 98 5.23 -10.66 -1.06
N GLY A 99 4.91 -11.24 -2.22
CA GLY A 99 5.58 -12.42 -2.75
C GLY A 99 5.34 -13.68 -1.91
N ARG A 100 6.17 -14.70 -2.14
CA ARG A 100 5.97 -16.05 -1.57
C ARG A 100 6.24 -16.14 -0.07
N GLU A 101 7.03 -15.21 0.47
CA GLU A 101 7.39 -15.17 1.90
C GLU A 101 6.37 -14.36 2.72
N GLY A 102 5.48 -13.61 2.06
CA GLY A 102 4.39 -12.86 2.68
C GLY A 102 3.03 -13.50 2.38
N SER A 103 2.00 -12.99 3.06
CA SER A 103 0.62 -13.44 2.88
C SER A 103 -0.35 -12.27 2.76
N VAL A 104 -1.50 -12.51 2.13
CA VAL A 104 -2.61 -11.57 2.07
C VAL A 104 -3.89 -12.25 2.53
N ILE A 105 -4.54 -11.67 3.51
CA ILE A 105 -5.90 -12.05 3.92
C ILE A 105 -6.88 -11.09 3.25
N ALA A 106 -7.73 -11.60 2.36
CA ALA A 106 -8.75 -10.84 1.65
C ALA A 106 -10.08 -10.95 2.39
N HIS A 107 -10.48 -9.91 3.11
CA HIS A 107 -11.73 -9.89 3.86
C HIS A 107 -12.88 -9.35 3.02
N ASN A 108 -14.02 -10.01 3.10
CA ASN A 108 -15.34 -9.50 2.73
C ASN A 108 -16.40 -10.01 3.72
N ASN A 109 -17.46 -9.21 3.92
CA ASN A 109 -18.70 -9.72 4.51
C ASN A 109 -19.59 -10.35 3.41
N GLN A 110 -20.68 -10.99 3.82
CA GLN A 110 -21.59 -11.68 2.88
C GLN A 110 -22.24 -10.71 1.87
N ALA A 111 -22.56 -9.49 2.29
CA ALA A 111 -23.17 -8.49 1.40
C ALA A 111 -22.17 -8.04 0.32
N TYR A 112 -20.93 -7.76 0.70
CA TYR A 112 -19.87 -7.41 -0.26
C TYR A 112 -19.60 -8.55 -1.23
N ALA A 113 -19.46 -9.79 -0.73
CA ALA A 113 -19.28 -10.97 -1.57
C ALA A 113 -20.42 -11.16 -2.57
N SER A 114 -21.65 -10.92 -2.15
CA SER A 114 -22.84 -10.98 -3.03
C SER A 114 -22.81 -9.89 -4.11
N PHE A 115 -22.34 -8.69 -3.76
CA PHE A 115 -22.22 -7.56 -4.69
C PHE A 115 -21.16 -7.80 -5.77
N VAL A 116 -20.00 -8.35 -5.43
CA VAL A 116 -18.92 -8.61 -6.40
C VAL A 116 -19.13 -9.91 -7.19
N GLY A 117 -19.98 -10.80 -6.71
CA GLY A 117 -20.39 -12.01 -7.42
C GLY A 117 -19.22 -12.93 -7.83
N GLU A 118 -19.16 -13.29 -9.12
CA GLU A 118 -18.18 -14.22 -9.65
C GLU A 118 -16.76 -13.64 -9.82
N GLU A 119 -16.57 -12.33 -9.62
CA GLU A 119 -15.27 -11.68 -9.81
C GLU A 119 -14.19 -12.31 -8.90
N THR A 120 -14.51 -12.54 -7.62
CA THR A 120 -13.63 -13.20 -6.67
C THR A 120 -13.36 -14.66 -7.03
N THR A 121 -14.39 -15.41 -7.45
CA THR A 121 -14.25 -16.80 -7.87
C THR A 121 -13.25 -16.93 -9.03
N ASN A 122 -13.39 -16.08 -10.03
CA ASN A 122 -12.51 -16.06 -11.19
C ASN A 122 -11.08 -15.63 -10.81
N ARG A 123 -10.95 -14.65 -9.91
CA ARG A 123 -9.64 -14.15 -9.47
C ARG A 123 -8.82 -15.20 -8.75
N TYR A 124 -9.44 -15.99 -7.89
CA TYR A 124 -8.73 -17.00 -7.07
C TYR A 124 -8.76 -18.41 -7.68
N ALA A 125 -9.37 -18.59 -8.86
CA ALA A 125 -9.43 -19.89 -9.52
C ALA A 125 -8.05 -20.49 -9.78
N GLY A 126 -7.95 -21.83 -9.65
CA GLY A 126 -6.71 -22.54 -9.95
C GLY A 126 -5.53 -22.21 -9.02
N ASN A 127 -5.79 -21.65 -7.86
CA ASN A 127 -4.75 -21.26 -6.88
C ASN A 127 -3.68 -20.32 -7.48
N ARG A 128 -4.07 -19.44 -8.42
CA ARG A 128 -3.14 -18.52 -9.10
C ARG A 128 -2.50 -17.49 -8.16
N LEU A 129 -3.11 -17.23 -7.00
CA LEU A 129 -2.60 -16.36 -5.94
C LEU A 129 -2.43 -17.21 -4.68
N ALA A 130 -1.41 -18.07 -4.66
CA ALA A 130 -1.23 -19.12 -3.66
C ALA A 130 -0.94 -18.59 -2.23
N ASN A 131 -0.58 -17.32 -2.10
CA ASN A 131 -0.35 -16.63 -0.82
C ASN A 131 -1.54 -15.76 -0.38
N VAL A 132 -2.71 -15.96 -0.99
CA VAL A 132 -3.95 -15.27 -0.61
C VAL A 132 -4.89 -16.24 0.09
N GLU A 133 -5.41 -15.84 1.23
CA GLU A 133 -6.48 -16.51 1.96
C GLU A 133 -7.72 -15.60 2.01
N ILE A 134 -8.91 -16.21 1.86
CA ILE A 134 -10.18 -15.48 1.89
C ILE A 134 -10.76 -15.58 3.30
N LEU A 135 -11.01 -14.42 3.92
CA LEU A 135 -11.70 -14.29 5.20
C LEU A 135 -13.13 -13.80 4.95
N MET A 136 -14.11 -14.69 5.09
CA MET A 136 -15.52 -14.34 5.09
C MET A 136 -15.96 -14.14 6.55
N ALA A 137 -16.21 -12.90 6.94
CA ALA A 137 -16.67 -12.57 8.29
C ALA A 137 -17.60 -11.36 8.28
N GLU A 138 -18.65 -11.40 9.07
CA GLU A 138 -19.50 -10.24 9.28
C GLU A 138 -18.78 -9.18 10.11
N ASN A 139 -18.99 -7.90 9.79
CA ASN A 139 -18.22 -6.79 10.34
C ASN A 139 -18.30 -6.71 11.87
N ASN A 140 -19.50 -6.96 12.44
CA ASN A 140 -19.71 -6.95 13.88
C ASN A 140 -19.26 -8.26 14.57
N GLU A 141 -18.90 -9.29 13.80
CA GLU A 141 -18.41 -10.58 14.26
C GLU A 141 -16.92 -10.77 13.96
N LEU A 142 -16.28 -9.72 13.43
CA LEU A 142 -14.86 -9.74 13.11
C LEU A 142 -14.07 -10.06 14.39
N ALA A 143 -13.20 -11.07 14.31
CA ALA A 143 -12.38 -11.55 15.40
C ALA A 143 -10.98 -11.88 14.88
N LEU A 144 -10.19 -10.85 14.62
CA LEU A 144 -8.83 -10.99 14.10
C LEU A 144 -7.91 -11.60 15.16
N GLN A 145 -6.98 -12.43 14.74
CA GLN A 145 -5.90 -12.86 15.63
C GLN A 145 -5.02 -11.65 15.96
N ALA A 146 -4.70 -11.48 17.25
CA ALA A 146 -3.88 -10.36 17.69
C ALA A 146 -2.47 -10.39 17.08
N GLU A 147 -1.95 -9.21 16.74
CA GLU A 147 -0.56 -8.99 16.30
C GLU A 147 -0.13 -9.91 15.15
N THR A 148 -1.04 -10.12 14.21
CA THR A 148 -0.82 -11.01 13.05
C THR A 148 -0.30 -10.26 11.83
N PHE A 149 -0.77 -9.01 11.60
CA PHE A 149 -0.52 -8.30 10.37
C PHE A 149 0.56 -7.22 10.52
N ASP A 150 1.41 -7.10 9.50
CA ASP A 150 2.33 -5.98 9.34
C ASP A 150 1.61 -4.74 8.81
N ALA A 151 0.57 -4.97 7.98
CA ALA A 151 -0.26 -3.92 7.42
C ALA A 151 -1.72 -4.35 7.31
N THR A 152 -2.63 -3.40 7.52
CA THR A 152 -4.05 -3.49 7.15
C THR A 152 -4.35 -2.38 6.14
N MET A 153 -5.01 -2.73 5.03
CA MET A 153 -5.43 -1.77 4.02
C MET A 153 -6.95 -1.65 3.99
N MET A 154 -7.46 -0.43 4.00
CA MET A 154 -8.86 -0.09 3.74
C MET A 154 -8.91 0.90 2.57
N ILE A 155 -9.26 0.40 1.39
CA ILE A 155 -9.20 1.18 0.17
C ILE A 155 -10.58 1.44 -0.39
N LEU A 156 -11.05 2.68 -0.29
CA LEU A 156 -12.36 3.14 -0.74
C LEU A 156 -13.49 2.40 0.00
N ALA A 157 -13.32 2.19 1.30
CA ALA A 157 -14.23 1.38 2.11
C ALA A 157 -14.36 1.83 3.58
N TYR A 158 -13.63 2.87 4.03
CA TYR A 158 -13.80 3.35 5.42
C TYR A 158 -15.19 3.96 5.62
N HIS A 159 -15.72 4.69 4.64
CA HIS A 159 -17.08 5.22 4.65
C HIS A 159 -18.15 4.14 4.80
N ASP A 160 -17.88 2.89 4.41
CA ASP A 160 -18.80 1.77 4.53
C ASP A 160 -19.04 1.31 5.98
N ILE A 161 -18.21 1.73 6.93
CA ILE A 161 -18.48 1.58 8.37
C ILE A 161 -19.82 2.29 8.73
N TYR A 162 -20.17 3.35 8.02
CA TYR A 162 -21.37 4.15 8.22
C TYR A 162 -22.48 3.87 7.20
N TYR A 163 -22.22 2.95 6.27
CA TYR A 163 -23.27 2.48 5.37
C TYR A 163 -24.24 1.55 6.10
N VAL A 164 -25.54 1.75 5.90
CA VAL A 164 -26.58 0.96 6.56
C VAL A 164 -27.64 0.57 5.56
N ALA A 165 -27.74 -0.70 5.23
CA ALA A 165 -28.73 -1.28 4.33
C ALA A 165 -29.11 -2.69 4.80
N PRO A 166 -29.83 -2.83 5.93
CA PRO A 166 -30.11 -4.12 6.56
C PRO A 166 -30.91 -5.07 5.66
N ASP A 167 -31.79 -4.55 4.80
CA ASP A 167 -32.54 -5.33 3.82
C ASP A 167 -31.63 -5.95 2.73
N ASN A 168 -30.42 -5.39 2.55
CA ASN A 168 -29.38 -5.89 1.64
C ASN A 168 -28.27 -6.66 2.38
N GLY A 169 -28.48 -7.04 3.64
CA GLY A 169 -27.50 -7.76 4.43
C GLY A 169 -26.37 -6.90 4.99
N TRP A 170 -26.54 -5.56 5.03
CA TRP A 170 -25.56 -4.65 5.61
C TRP A 170 -26.13 -3.95 6.85
N PRO A 171 -26.05 -4.58 8.03
CA PRO A 171 -26.52 -3.98 9.28
C PRO A 171 -25.59 -2.82 9.68
N LYS A 172 -26.06 -1.97 10.59
CA LYS A 172 -25.21 -0.93 11.19
C LYS A 172 -23.98 -1.58 11.83
N ILE A 173 -22.80 -1.08 11.49
CA ILE A 173 -21.52 -1.51 12.06
C ILE A 173 -21.29 -0.76 13.39
N ASP A 174 -20.77 -1.47 14.39
CA ASP A 174 -20.17 -0.88 15.58
C ASP A 174 -18.76 -0.38 15.19
N GLY A 175 -18.68 0.87 14.74
CA GLY A 175 -17.45 1.46 14.22
C GLY A 175 -16.28 1.41 15.20
N PRO A 176 -16.44 1.87 16.46
CA PRO A 176 -15.37 1.80 17.46
C PRO A 176 -14.84 0.38 17.66
N ARG A 177 -15.72 -0.61 17.82
CA ARG A 177 -15.33 -2.02 17.96
C ARG A 177 -14.62 -2.54 16.70
N PHE A 178 -15.11 -2.17 15.51
CA PHE A 178 -14.50 -2.58 14.25
C PHE A 178 -13.07 -2.05 14.13
N VAL A 179 -12.86 -0.76 14.45
CA VAL A 179 -11.53 -0.14 14.46
C VAL A 179 -10.61 -0.74 15.52
N GLU A 180 -11.15 -1.07 16.71
CA GLU A 180 -10.42 -1.78 17.77
C GLU A 180 -9.92 -3.16 17.28
N GLU A 181 -10.74 -3.90 16.52
CA GLU A 181 -10.33 -5.18 15.94
C GLU A 181 -9.18 -5.00 14.94
N LEU A 182 -9.21 -3.97 14.09
CA LEU A 182 -8.09 -3.66 13.20
C LEU A 182 -6.81 -3.32 13.98
N TYR A 183 -6.95 -2.51 15.03
CA TYR A 183 -5.83 -2.17 15.91
C TYR A 183 -5.26 -3.42 16.61
N ARG A 184 -6.10 -4.31 17.08
CA ARG A 184 -5.71 -5.57 17.73
C ARG A 184 -4.98 -6.50 16.78
N GLY A 185 -5.46 -6.62 15.54
CA GLY A 185 -4.89 -7.48 14.50
C GLY A 185 -3.49 -7.06 14.04
N LEU A 186 -3.17 -5.77 14.12
CA LEU A 186 -1.87 -5.25 13.73
C LEU A 186 -0.79 -5.53 14.79
N ARG A 187 0.42 -5.86 14.33
CA ARG A 187 1.62 -5.91 15.17
C ARG A 187 1.98 -4.52 15.73
N PRO A 188 2.65 -4.41 16.88
CA PRO A 188 3.27 -3.15 17.31
C PRO A 188 4.18 -2.59 16.20
N GLY A 189 3.99 -1.34 15.82
CA GLY A 189 4.64 -0.72 14.66
C GLY A 189 4.00 -1.06 13.32
N GLY A 190 2.88 -1.79 13.29
CA GLY A 190 2.13 -2.13 12.09
C GLY A 190 1.42 -0.92 11.47
N LEU A 191 1.12 -1.02 10.19
CA LEU A 191 0.55 0.01 9.33
C LEU A 191 -0.96 -0.16 9.17
N LEU A 192 -1.74 0.92 9.34
CA LEU A 192 -3.09 1.02 8.79
C LEU A 192 -3.08 2.03 7.62
N ALA A 193 -3.33 1.53 6.43
CA ALA A 193 -3.38 2.27 5.18
C ALA A 193 -4.83 2.58 4.81
N VAL A 194 -5.21 3.85 4.74
CA VAL A 194 -6.58 4.27 4.42
C VAL A 194 -6.58 5.15 3.19
N VAL A 195 -7.40 4.77 2.20
CA VAL A 195 -7.76 5.63 1.06
C VAL A 195 -9.26 5.72 1.05
N ASP A 196 -9.82 6.94 0.99
CA ASP A 196 -11.26 7.07 0.80
C ASP A 196 -11.65 8.37 0.10
N HIS A 197 -12.93 8.45 -0.27
CA HIS A 197 -13.54 9.56 -0.96
C HIS A 197 -13.77 10.73 -0.01
N TYR A 198 -13.24 11.91 -0.35
CA TYR A 198 -13.53 13.13 0.40
C TYR A 198 -15.02 13.43 0.43
N ALA A 199 -15.57 13.68 1.61
CA ALA A 199 -16.78 14.48 1.79
C ALA A 199 -16.40 15.96 2.00
N ALA A 200 -17.37 16.85 1.90
CA ALA A 200 -17.17 18.26 2.27
C ALA A 200 -16.78 18.38 3.75
N ALA A 201 -15.92 19.34 4.08
CA ALA A 201 -15.47 19.55 5.45
C ALA A 201 -16.66 19.80 6.41
N GLY A 202 -16.66 19.14 7.56
CA GLY A 202 -17.74 19.16 8.54
C GLY A 202 -18.95 18.28 8.18
N SER A 203 -18.84 17.45 7.15
CA SER A 203 -19.88 16.47 6.82
C SER A 203 -20.06 15.45 7.94
N PRO A 204 -21.31 15.09 8.28
CA PRO A 204 -21.57 14.07 9.30
C PRO A 204 -21.31 12.65 8.78
N HIS A 205 -21.26 11.67 9.66
CA HIS A 205 -21.06 10.25 9.32
C HIS A 205 -22.08 9.69 8.32
N GLU A 206 -23.32 10.21 8.36
CA GLU A 206 -24.40 9.83 7.44
C GLU A 206 -24.06 10.08 5.96
N THR A 207 -23.02 10.89 5.69
CA THR A 207 -22.50 11.09 4.33
C THR A 207 -21.92 9.79 3.77
N GLY A 208 -21.37 8.91 4.62
CA GLY A 208 -20.98 7.55 4.25
C GLY A 208 -22.15 6.74 3.68
N ASN A 209 -23.33 6.88 4.30
CA ASN A 209 -24.53 6.19 3.82
C ASN A 209 -25.18 6.82 2.58
N THR A 210 -25.07 8.13 2.41
CA THR A 210 -25.81 8.86 1.36
C THR A 210 -25.01 9.11 0.09
N LEU A 211 -23.72 9.46 0.25
CA LEU A 211 -22.84 9.81 -0.87
C LEU A 211 -21.68 8.81 -1.06
N HIS A 212 -21.52 7.84 -0.15
CA HIS A 212 -20.33 6.98 -0.08
C HIS A 212 -19.04 7.82 -0.07
N ARG A 213 -19.04 8.81 0.84
CA ARG A 213 -17.92 9.72 1.09
C ARG A 213 -17.79 9.93 2.59
N ILE A 214 -16.61 10.30 3.05
CA ILE A 214 -16.40 10.62 4.47
C ILE A 214 -15.49 11.83 4.64
N ASP A 215 -15.76 12.64 5.66
CA ASP A 215 -14.87 13.73 6.05
C ASP A 215 -13.56 13.14 6.61
N PRO A 216 -12.40 13.48 6.03
CA PRO A 216 -11.11 12.97 6.50
C PRO A 216 -10.82 13.31 7.97
N GLU A 217 -11.30 14.42 8.49
CA GLU A 217 -11.10 14.80 9.89
C GLU A 217 -11.81 13.83 10.85
N LEU A 218 -12.97 13.27 10.46
CA LEU A 218 -13.62 12.22 11.23
C LEU A 218 -12.76 10.94 11.28
N VAL A 219 -12.22 10.54 10.15
CA VAL A 219 -11.35 9.36 10.05
C VAL A 219 -10.10 9.52 10.93
N ILE A 220 -9.48 10.71 10.88
CA ILE A 220 -8.30 11.01 11.70
C ILE A 220 -8.67 10.93 13.19
N ALA A 221 -9.77 11.57 13.60
CA ALA A 221 -10.17 11.61 15.01
C ALA A 221 -10.47 10.20 15.54
N GLU A 222 -11.24 9.40 14.81
CA GLU A 222 -11.62 8.04 15.21
C GLU A 222 -10.42 7.09 15.32
N LEU A 223 -9.52 7.14 14.35
CA LEU A 223 -8.33 6.31 14.37
C LEU A 223 -7.36 6.72 15.48
N GLN A 224 -7.25 8.03 15.77
CA GLN A 224 -6.46 8.53 16.90
C GLN A 224 -7.08 8.14 18.24
N GLU A 225 -8.41 8.17 18.37
CA GLU A 225 -9.10 7.70 19.57
C GLU A 225 -8.86 6.20 19.82
N ALA A 226 -8.77 5.40 18.76
CA ALA A 226 -8.43 3.98 18.84
C ALA A 226 -6.92 3.73 19.13
N GLY A 227 -6.10 4.77 19.18
CA GLY A 227 -4.67 4.69 19.52
C GLY A 227 -3.71 4.68 18.35
N PHE A 228 -4.18 4.84 17.12
CA PHE A 228 -3.31 5.02 15.96
C PHE A 228 -2.67 6.42 15.94
N VAL A 229 -1.51 6.52 15.29
CA VAL A 229 -0.84 7.79 15.03
C VAL A 229 -0.86 8.04 13.52
N LEU A 230 -1.40 9.17 13.09
CA LEU A 230 -1.27 9.62 11.70
C LEU A 230 0.21 9.94 11.46
N GLU A 231 0.85 9.12 10.62
CA GLU A 231 2.28 9.22 10.33
C GLU A 231 2.55 10.10 9.13
N ASP A 232 1.71 9.99 8.09
CA ASP A 232 1.89 10.71 6.83
C ASP A 232 0.61 10.73 6.01
N GLN A 233 0.55 11.63 5.02
CA GLN A 233 -0.55 11.74 4.05
C GLN A 233 -0.03 12.07 2.66
N SER A 234 -0.77 11.67 1.62
CA SER A 234 -0.37 11.89 0.23
C SER A 234 -1.49 12.48 -0.61
N ASP A 235 -1.12 13.40 -1.48
CA ASP A 235 -2.01 14.03 -2.46
C ASP A 235 -2.08 13.27 -3.80
N VAL A 236 -1.51 12.07 -3.87
CA VAL A 236 -1.39 11.31 -5.12
C VAL A 236 -2.73 11.06 -5.81
N LEU A 237 -3.83 10.97 -5.04
CA LEU A 237 -5.19 10.73 -5.54
C LEU A 237 -6.11 11.96 -5.43
N ARG A 238 -5.55 13.17 -5.21
CA ARG A 238 -6.36 14.39 -5.17
C ARG A 238 -6.93 14.70 -6.55
N ASN A 239 -8.19 15.12 -6.55
CA ASN A 239 -8.88 15.68 -7.70
C ASN A 239 -9.68 16.92 -7.30
N MET A 240 -9.11 18.09 -7.55
CA MET A 240 -9.70 19.38 -7.12
C MET A 240 -10.92 19.79 -7.96
N ASP A 241 -11.23 19.06 -9.03
CA ASP A 241 -12.43 19.29 -9.84
C ASP A 241 -13.67 18.58 -9.26
N ASP A 242 -13.49 17.69 -8.28
CA ASP A 242 -14.57 17.06 -7.51
C ASP A 242 -14.97 17.96 -6.33
N ASP A 243 -16.17 18.52 -6.38
CA ASP A 243 -16.70 19.42 -5.36
C ASP A 243 -17.33 18.69 -4.15
N HIS A 244 -17.26 17.37 -4.13
CA HIS A 244 -17.75 16.46 -3.09
C HIS A 244 -19.28 16.46 -2.91
N SER A 245 -20.05 17.09 -3.80
CA SER A 245 -21.49 17.28 -3.63
C SER A 245 -22.34 16.09 -4.10
N VAL A 246 -21.77 15.24 -4.95
CA VAL A 246 -22.48 14.11 -5.56
C VAL A 246 -21.99 12.76 -5.05
N HIS A 247 -22.84 11.75 -5.17
CA HIS A 247 -22.49 10.36 -4.84
C HIS A 247 -21.26 9.90 -5.62
N MET A 248 -20.33 9.17 -4.95
CA MET A 248 -19.04 8.74 -5.54
C MET A 248 -19.19 7.93 -6.83
N GLY A 249 -20.35 7.31 -7.04
CA GLY A 249 -20.70 6.51 -8.22
C GLY A 249 -21.40 7.30 -9.33
N ALA A 250 -21.59 8.62 -9.18
CA ALA A 250 -22.19 9.46 -10.20
C ALA A 250 -21.39 9.42 -11.50
N PRO A 251 -22.03 9.30 -12.68
CA PRO A 251 -21.35 9.05 -13.95
C PRO A 251 -20.25 10.06 -14.28
N GLU A 252 -20.42 11.33 -13.87
CA GLU A 252 -19.50 12.44 -14.13
C GLU A 252 -18.19 12.35 -13.35
N ILE A 253 -18.16 11.60 -12.22
CA ILE A 253 -17.01 11.55 -11.31
C ILE A 253 -16.55 10.12 -11.00
N ARG A 254 -17.33 9.11 -11.41
CA ARG A 254 -17.04 7.72 -11.10
C ARG A 254 -15.63 7.31 -11.52
N GLY A 255 -14.87 6.77 -10.56
CA GLY A 255 -13.47 6.36 -10.76
C GLY A 255 -12.47 7.51 -10.66
N ASN A 256 -12.94 8.77 -10.60
CA ASN A 256 -12.11 9.97 -10.57
C ASN A 256 -12.51 10.97 -9.45
N THR A 257 -13.08 10.47 -8.37
CA THR A 257 -13.39 11.27 -7.17
C THR A 257 -12.12 11.80 -6.53
N ASP A 258 -12.24 12.91 -5.79
CA ASP A 258 -11.18 13.35 -4.88
C ASP A 258 -11.02 12.36 -3.71
N ARG A 259 -9.79 11.97 -3.39
CA ARG A 259 -9.50 10.95 -2.38
C ARG A 259 -8.34 11.38 -1.52
N PHE A 260 -8.48 11.15 -0.20
CA PHE A 260 -7.37 11.22 0.72
C PHE A 260 -6.64 9.87 0.79
N VAL A 261 -5.36 9.94 1.13
CA VAL A 261 -4.47 8.79 1.31
C VAL A 261 -3.74 9.01 2.62
N PHE A 262 -4.06 8.22 3.64
CA PHE A 262 -3.53 8.36 4.99
C PHE A 262 -2.76 7.12 5.43
N ARG A 263 -1.59 7.35 6.01
CA ARG A 263 -0.76 6.32 6.61
C ARG A 263 -0.75 6.48 8.12
N PHE A 264 -1.42 5.53 8.80
CA PHE A 264 -1.44 5.47 10.25
C PHE A 264 -0.51 4.37 10.75
N ARG A 265 -0.03 4.54 11.98
CA ARG A 265 0.85 3.60 12.64
C ARG A 265 0.29 3.17 13.99
N LYS A 266 0.25 1.86 14.26
CA LYS A 266 0.11 1.36 15.62
C LYS A 266 1.43 1.61 16.35
N PRO A 267 1.47 2.33 17.49
CA PRO A 267 2.69 2.53 18.26
C PRO A 267 3.36 1.20 18.66
N ARG A 268 4.68 1.26 18.91
CA ARG A 268 5.47 0.11 19.38
C ARG A 268 5.32 -0.09 20.87
#